data_7832ef395c8a3b32646e771509031c4a
#
_entry.id   7832ef395c8a3b32646e771509031c4a
#
_cell.length_a   1.000
_cell.length_b   1.000
_cell.length_c   1.000
_cell.angle_alpha   90.00
_cell.angle_beta   90.00
_cell.angle_gamma   90.00
#
_symmetry.space_group_name_H-M   'P 1'
#
loop_
_entity.id
_entity.type
_entity.pdbx_description
1 polymer ?
#
loop_
_entity_poly.entity_id
_entity_poly.type
_entity_poly.pdbx_seq_one_letter_code
_entity_poly.pdbx_strand_id
1 'polypeptide(L)'
;MNYRSCSIIAGCIFALAAGSATGQAGAHSIAPSTGKAMCSALAPADFTKAGVPVQSLSQANLDGNDGAYCVYQSKAGKVEFDIFFLAGKTPQEISGTEKTVLGEGGAKYEHLRVPGADDAQISMAMPDQPASAVIVVRKGKAVFDIMIPRSAGARQQLQQLAQIVLGRLKQ
;
A
#
# COMPACT_ATOMS: atom_id res chain seq x y z
N MET A 1 52.05 25.27 61.29
CA MET A 1 50.63 25.01 61.56
C MET A 1 49.92 25.13 60.23
N ASN A 2 49.66 24.00 59.58
CA ASN A 2 49.24 23.96 58.19
C ASN A 2 47.84 23.32 58.13
N TYR A 3 46.86 24.07 57.73
CA TYR A 3 45.52 23.57 57.42
C TYR A 3 45.43 23.25 55.92
N ARG A 4 45.23 22.01 55.59
CA ARG A 4 44.97 21.54 54.25
C ARG A 4 43.47 21.52 53.97
N SER A 5 43.04 22.38 53.06
CA SER A 5 41.67 22.34 52.50
C SER A 5 41.54 21.19 51.50
N CYS A 6 40.60 20.32 51.71
CA CYS A 6 40.24 19.25 50.84
C CYS A 6 39.07 19.71 49.92
N SER A 7 39.37 19.95 48.63
CA SER A 7 38.34 20.29 47.66
C SER A 7 37.76 19.01 47.08
N ILE A 8 36.48 18.77 47.33
CA ILE A 8 35.73 17.67 46.72
C ILE A 8 35.18 18.17 45.39
N ILE A 9 35.70 17.61 44.30
CA ILE A 9 35.16 17.83 42.94
C ILE A 9 34.04 16.83 42.74
N ALA A 10 32.79 17.31 42.78
CA ALA A 10 31.62 16.53 42.39
C ALA A 10 31.57 16.44 40.86
N GLY A 11 31.90 15.30 40.32
CA GLY A 11 31.76 15.00 38.90
C GLY A 11 30.30 14.72 38.55
N CYS A 12 29.66 15.64 37.84
CA CYS A 12 28.34 15.40 37.21
C CYS A 12 28.55 14.49 35.99
N ILE A 13 28.19 13.24 36.12
CA ILE A 13 28.08 12.31 35.00
C ILE A 13 26.75 12.63 34.29
N PHE A 14 26.82 13.34 33.16
CA PHE A 14 25.69 13.45 32.23
C PHE A 14 25.54 12.11 31.48
N ALA A 15 24.58 11.32 31.88
CA ALA A 15 24.13 10.18 31.10
C ALA A 15 23.37 10.70 29.87
N LEU A 16 24.02 10.68 28.72
CA LEU A 16 23.38 10.86 27.41
C LEU A 16 22.51 9.62 27.14
N ALA A 17 21.24 9.71 27.45
CA ALA A 17 20.24 8.76 26.98
C ALA A 17 20.07 8.97 25.47
N ALA A 18 20.74 8.15 24.68
CA ALA A 18 20.47 8.01 23.26
C ALA A 18 19.07 7.41 23.11
N GLY A 19 18.05 8.26 23.03
CA GLY A 19 16.70 7.88 22.66
C GLY A 19 16.70 7.41 21.22
N SER A 20 16.72 6.09 21.02
CA SER A 20 16.41 5.47 19.74
C SER A 20 14.96 5.79 19.41
N ALA A 21 14.74 6.84 18.62
CA ALA A 21 13.47 7.10 18.00
C ALA A 21 13.25 5.99 16.96
N THR A 22 12.71 4.85 17.40
CA THR A 22 12.07 3.90 16.52
C THR A 22 10.86 4.61 15.94
N GLY A 23 11.03 5.18 14.74
CA GLY A 23 9.94 5.70 13.95
C GLY A 23 8.93 4.58 13.71
N GLN A 24 7.99 4.43 14.62
CA GLN A 24 6.75 3.72 14.34
C GLN A 24 6.12 4.45 13.17
N ALA A 25 6.23 3.86 11.98
CA ALA A 25 5.39 4.23 10.85
C ALA A 25 3.94 4.08 11.35
N GLY A 26 3.35 5.19 11.77
CA GLY A 26 1.99 5.23 12.28
C GLY A 26 1.09 4.62 11.21
N ALA A 27 0.38 3.57 11.58
CA ALA A 27 -0.62 2.98 10.73
C ALA A 27 -1.71 4.03 10.53
N HIS A 28 -1.58 4.83 9.46
CA HIS A 28 -2.60 5.79 9.09
C HIS A 28 -3.83 5.00 8.65
N SER A 29 -4.95 5.24 9.33
CA SER A 29 -6.26 4.80 8.87
C SER A 29 -6.50 5.43 7.52
N ILE A 30 -6.66 4.62 6.48
CA ILE A 30 -7.04 5.09 5.16
C ILE A 30 -8.52 5.41 5.25
N ALA A 31 -8.84 6.71 5.29
CA ALA A 31 -10.21 7.19 5.16
C ALA A 31 -10.31 7.94 3.83
N PRO A 32 -11.45 7.86 3.13
CA PRO A 32 -11.65 8.61 1.90
C PRO A 32 -11.64 10.10 2.20
N SER A 33 -10.57 10.80 1.79
CA SER A 33 -10.45 12.25 2.02
C SER A 33 -9.90 12.99 0.81
N THR A 34 -8.83 12.50 0.20
CA THR A 34 -8.26 13.05 -1.05
C THR A 34 -7.60 11.93 -1.84
N GLY A 35 -7.54 12.03 -3.16
CA GLY A 35 -6.85 11.05 -4.00
C GLY A 35 -5.41 10.78 -3.51
N LYS A 36 -4.68 11.84 -3.13
CA LYS A 36 -3.31 11.70 -2.60
C LYS A 36 -3.24 10.93 -1.28
N ALA A 37 -4.19 11.16 -0.36
CA ALA A 37 -4.25 10.44 0.91
C ALA A 37 -4.56 8.95 0.69
N MET A 38 -5.49 8.64 -0.22
CA MET A 38 -5.85 7.27 -0.57
C MET A 38 -4.69 6.56 -1.30
N CYS A 39 -4.00 7.24 -2.23
CA CYS A 39 -2.81 6.71 -2.89
C CYS A 39 -1.63 6.46 -1.91
N SER A 40 -1.63 7.08 -0.73
CA SER A 40 -0.62 6.80 0.30
C SER A 40 -0.74 5.40 0.92
N ALA A 41 -1.86 4.70 0.65
CA ALA A 41 -2.02 3.30 1.01
C ALA A 41 -0.96 2.40 0.37
N LEU A 42 -0.37 2.84 -0.75
CA LEU A 42 0.70 2.13 -1.43
C LEU A 42 1.75 3.15 -1.91
N ALA A 43 2.75 3.40 -1.08
CA ALA A 43 3.80 4.37 -1.37
C ALA A 43 4.85 3.80 -2.34
N PRO A 44 5.60 4.64 -3.09
CA PRO A 44 6.68 4.18 -3.98
C PRO A 44 7.69 3.24 -3.31
N ALA A 45 8.01 3.47 -2.03
CA ALA A 45 8.91 2.62 -1.26
C ALA A 45 8.38 1.18 -1.06
N ASP A 46 7.06 0.99 -1.06
CA ASP A 46 6.44 -0.32 -0.91
C ASP A 46 6.63 -1.16 -2.18
N PHE A 47 6.49 -0.53 -3.34
CA PHE A 47 6.79 -1.15 -4.62
C PHE A 47 8.26 -1.60 -4.70
N THR A 48 9.18 -0.74 -4.27
CA THR A 48 10.60 -1.07 -4.21
C THR A 48 10.87 -2.28 -3.31
N LYS A 49 10.24 -2.36 -2.13
CA LYS A 49 10.33 -3.52 -1.22
C LYS A 49 9.81 -4.81 -1.87
N ALA A 50 8.77 -4.69 -2.69
CA ALA A 50 8.22 -5.82 -3.44
C ALA A 50 9.03 -6.15 -4.71
N GLY A 51 10.11 -5.42 -5.01
CA GLY A 51 10.94 -5.63 -6.18
C GLY A 51 10.35 -5.04 -7.47
N VAL A 52 9.39 -4.12 -7.37
CA VAL A 52 8.85 -3.37 -8.50
C VAL A 52 9.53 -2.00 -8.57
N PRO A 53 10.26 -1.67 -9.65
CA PRO A 53 11.04 -0.42 -9.74
C PRO A 53 10.12 0.78 -10.00
N VAL A 54 9.66 1.43 -8.93
CA VAL A 54 8.87 2.66 -8.96
C VAL A 54 9.70 3.82 -8.43
N GLN A 55 9.63 4.98 -9.09
CA GLN A 55 10.35 6.20 -8.70
C GLN A 55 9.50 7.13 -7.85
N SER A 56 8.29 7.44 -8.30
CA SER A 56 7.40 8.40 -7.66
C SER A 56 5.94 8.14 -8.02
N LEU A 57 5.03 8.69 -7.21
CA LEU A 57 3.63 8.87 -7.58
C LEU A 57 3.56 10.02 -8.59
N SER A 58 3.09 9.74 -9.80
CA SER A 58 2.97 10.73 -10.88
C SER A 58 1.58 11.37 -10.95
N GLN A 59 0.55 10.61 -10.58
CA GLN A 59 -0.84 11.07 -10.62
C GLN A 59 -1.63 10.47 -9.45
N ALA A 60 -2.47 11.29 -8.84
CA ALA A 60 -3.36 10.89 -7.77
C ALA A 60 -4.69 11.61 -7.94
N ASN A 61 -5.66 10.94 -8.52
CA ASN A 61 -6.99 11.47 -8.79
C ASN A 61 -8.02 10.83 -7.87
N LEU A 62 -9.06 11.57 -7.52
CA LEU A 62 -10.27 10.96 -7.01
C LEU A 62 -11.00 10.26 -8.15
N ASP A 63 -11.54 9.07 -7.85
CA ASP A 63 -12.48 8.36 -8.70
C ASP A 63 -13.84 8.34 -8.00
N GLY A 64 -14.69 9.25 -8.42
CA GLY A 64 -15.93 9.54 -7.70
C GLY A 64 -15.68 10.11 -6.29
N ASN A 65 -16.62 9.83 -5.37
CA ASN A 65 -16.53 10.28 -3.97
C ASN A 65 -15.81 9.27 -3.06
N ASP A 66 -15.68 8.03 -3.48
CA ASP A 66 -15.31 6.91 -2.64
C ASP A 66 -14.04 6.19 -3.14
N GLY A 67 -13.41 6.65 -4.22
CA GLY A 67 -12.29 6.00 -4.86
C GLY A 67 -11.11 6.92 -5.16
N ALA A 68 -9.96 6.31 -5.46
CA ALA A 68 -8.78 6.99 -5.97
C ALA A 68 -8.06 6.13 -7.01
N TYR A 69 -7.64 6.78 -8.08
CA TYR A 69 -6.80 6.26 -9.14
C TYR A 69 -5.38 6.82 -9.00
N CYS A 70 -4.41 5.95 -8.87
CA CYS A 70 -3.01 6.28 -8.57
C CYS A 70 -2.09 5.73 -9.65
N VAL A 71 -1.34 6.60 -10.33
CA VAL A 71 -0.36 6.21 -11.34
C VAL A 71 1.04 6.48 -10.82
N TYR A 72 1.94 5.53 -11.01
CA TYR A 72 3.32 5.63 -10.57
C TYR A 72 4.27 5.63 -11.75
N GLN A 73 5.30 6.45 -11.64
CA GLN A 73 6.36 6.51 -12.63
C GLN A 73 7.29 5.31 -12.46
N SER A 74 7.40 4.50 -13.51
CA SER A 74 8.29 3.35 -13.57
C SER A 74 8.92 3.22 -14.96
N LYS A 75 10.20 2.84 -15.00
CA LYS A 75 10.89 2.52 -16.26
C LYS A 75 10.53 1.14 -16.81
N ALA A 76 9.96 0.29 -15.98
CA ALA A 76 9.60 -1.08 -16.35
C ALA A 76 8.24 -1.18 -17.07
N GLY A 77 7.45 -0.12 -17.06
CA GLY A 77 6.11 -0.07 -17.65
C GLY A 77 5.10 0.59 -16.73
N LYS A 78 3.83 0.43 -17.04
CA LYS A 78 2.72 1.02 -16.30
C LYS A 78 2.60 0.38 -14.92
N VAL A 79 2.44 1.20 -13.88
CA VAL A 79 2.17 0.79 -12.50
C VAL A 79 1.01 1.63 -11.99
N GLU A 80 -0.05 0.96 -11.56
CA GLU A 80 -1.28 1.59 -11.09
C GLU A 80 -1.75 0.95 -9.80
N PHE A 81 -2.51 1.72 -9.04
CA PHE A 81 -3.20 1.29 -7.84
C PHE A 81 -4.52 2.04 -7.74
N ASP A 82 -5.60 1.30 -7.77
CA ASP A 82 -6.95 1.83 -7.59
C ASP A 82 -7.55 1.31 -6.30
N ILE A 83 -8.27 2.16 -5.59
CA ILE A 83 -8.91 1.79 -4.34
C ILE A 83 -10.26 2.48 -4.20
N PHE A 84 -11.28 1.72 -3.82
CA PHE A 84 -12.65 2.15 -3.61
C PHE A 84 -13.09 1.81 -2.19
N PHE A 85 -13.65 2.79 -1.49
CA PHE A 85 -14.28 2.60 -0.19
C PHE A 85 -15.80 2.68 -0.34
N LEU A 86 -16.45 1.56 -0.27
CA LEU A 86 -17.89 1.40 -0.52
C LEU A 86 -18.69 1.54 0.78
N ALA A 87 -18.41 2.59 1.55
CA ALA A 87 -19.14 2.91 2.78
C ALA A 87 -20.64 3.16 2.46
N GLY A 88 -21.52 2.53 3.22
CA GLY A 88 -22.97 2.64 2.98
C GLY A 88 -23.52 1.72 1.89
N LYS A 89 -22.68 1.05 1.13
CA LYS A 89 -23.09 0.08 0.12
C LYS A 89 -23.48 -1.27 0.74
N THR A 90 -24.42 -1.93 0.10
CA THR A 90 -24.85 -3.30 0.44
C THR A 90 -23.81 -4.33 -0.02
N PRO A 91 -23.80 -5.56 0.52
CA PRO A 91 -22.91 -6.62 0.04
C PRO A 91 -23.04 -6.89 -1.46
N GLN A 92 -24.25 -6.75 -2.02
CA GLN A 92 -24.52 -6.94 -3.45
C GLN A 92 -23.86 -5.85 -4.30
N GLU A 93 -23.92 -4.57 -3.87
CA GLU A 93 -23.27 -3.45 -4.56
C GLU A 93 -21.74 -3.57 -4.48
N ILE A 94 -21.19 -4.01 -3.33
CA ILE A 94 -19.75 -4.26 -3.17
C ILE A 94 -19.29 -5.37 -4.13
N SER A 95 -20.02 -6.49 -4.18
CA SER A 95 -19.74 -7.57 -5.13
C SER A 95 -19.93 -7.12 -6.59
N GLY A 96 -20.86 -6.19 -6.85
CA GLY A 96 -21.05 -5.58 -8.17
C GLY A 96 -19.82 -4.78 -8.60
N THR A 97 -19.28 -3.93 -7.72
CA THR A 97 -18.05 -3.16 -7.99
C THR A 97 -16.87 -4.10 -8.26
N GLU A 98 -16.67 -5.12 -7.43
CA GLU A 98 -15.62 -6.12 -7.62
C GLU A 98 -15.73 -6.79 -9.01
N LYS A 99 -16.94 -7.20 -9.41
CA LYS A 99 -17.20 -7.79 -10.72
C LYS A 99 -16.93 -6.82 -11.87
N THR A 100 -17.20 -5.53 -11.67
CA THR A 100 -16.91 -4.50 -12.67
C THR A 100 -15.40 -4.39 -12.88
N VAL A 101 -14.65 -4.25 -11.80
CA VAL A 101 -13.18 -4.22 -11.85
C VAL A 101 -12.60 -5.49 -12.50
N LEU A 102 -13.13 -6.67 -12.13
CA LEU A 102 -12.74 -7.96 -12.75
C LEU A 102 -13.15 -8.07 -14.22
N GLY A 103 -14.21 -7.40 -14.63
CA GLY A 103 -14.69 -7.40 -16.02
C GLY A 103 -13.93 -6.47 -16.95
N GLU A 104 -13.18 -5.52 -16.41
CA GLU A 104 -12.43 -4.55 -17.19
C GLU A 104 -11.31 -5.23 -17.99
N GLY A 105 -11.11 -4.79 -19.22
CA GLY A 105 -10.06 -5.32 -20.11
C GLY A 105 -10.25 -6.78 -20.56
N GLY A 106 -11.35 -7.46 -20.20
CA GLY A 106 -11.61 -8.86 -20.62
C GLY A 106 -10.59 -9.89 -20.14
N ALA A 107 -9.90 -9.60 -19.03
CA ALA A 107 -8.87 -10.47 -18.48
C ALA A 107 -9.44 -11.78 -17.91
N LYS A 108 -8.63 -12.82 -17.92
CA LYS A 108 -8.94 -14.08 -17.23
C LYS A 108 -8.32 -14.04 -15.83
N TYR A 109 -9.17 -14.07 -14.82
CA TYR A 109 -8.77 -14.07 -13.43
C TYR A 109 -8.78 -15.48 -12.84
N GLU A 110 -7.87 -15.74 -11.94
CA GLU A 110 -7.85 -16.93 -11.09
C GLU A 110 -7.87 -16.53 -9.62
N HIS A 111 -8.57 -17.29 -8.79
CA HIS A 111 -8.59 -17.04 -7.35
C HIS A 111 -7.20 -17.23 -6.74
N LEU A 112 -6.86 -16.34 -5.82
CA LEU A 112 -5.59 -16.33 -5.12
C LEU A 112 -5.82 -16.14 -3.62
N ARG A 113 -5.19 -16.95 -2.79
CA ARG A 113 -5.26 -16.76 -1.34
C ARG A 113 -4.29 -15.66 -0.92
N VAL A 114 -4.84 -14.54 -0.44
CA VAL A 114 -4.07 -13.45 0.18
C VAL A 114 -4.49 -13.33 1.65
N PRO A 115 -3.58 -13.54 2.62
CA PRO A 115 -3.92 -13.40 4.03
C PRO A 115 -4.49 -12.04 4.36
N GLY A 116 -5.64 -12.02 5.04
CA GLY A 116 -6.34 -10.79 5.41
C GLY A 116 -7.37 -10.30 4.39
N ALA A 117 -7.38 -10.80 3.15
CA ALA A 117 -8.44 -10.52 2.18
C ALA A 117 -9.69 -11.39 2.43
N ASP A 118 -10.86 -10.87 2.05
CA ASP A 118 -12.10 -11.64 1.98
C ASP A 118 -12.21 -12.37 0.63
N ASP A 119 -11.73 -11.73 -0.45
CA ASP A 119 -11.50 -12.34 -1.76
C ASP A 119 -10.29 -11.70 -2.43
N ALA A 120 -9.60 -12.46 -3.27
CA ALA A 120 -8.53 -11.97 -4.11
C ALA A 120 -8.46 -12.79 -5.40
N GLN A 121 -8.28 -12.08 -6.51
CA GLN A 121 -8.17 -12.66 -7.84
C GLN A 121 -7.02 -12.02 -8.60
N ILE A 122 -6.33 -12.79 -9.41
CA ILE A 122 -5.15 -12.35 -10.15
C ILE A 122 -5.27 -12.70 -11.62
N SER A 123 -4.85 -11.79 -12.49
CA SER A 123 -4.59 -12.06 -13.89
C SER A 123 -3.13 -11.77 -14.24
N MET A 124 -2.49 -12.71 -14.88
CA MET A 124 -1.10 -12.57 -15.32
C MET A 124 -0.95 -12.03 -16.74
N ALA A 125 -2.08 -11.70 -17.40
CA ALA A 125 -2.11 -11.06 -18.70
C ALA A 125 -3.44 -10.35 -18.90
N MET A 126 -3.38 -9.06 -19.18
CA MET A 126 -4.53 -8.26 -19.58
C MET A 126 -4.59 -8.24 -21.12
N PRO A 127 -5.76 -8.48 -21.75
CA PRO A 127 -5.88 -8.51 -23.22
C PRO A 127 -5.46 -7.20 -23.89
N ASP A 128 -5.82 -6.07 -23.31
CA ASP A 128 -5.48 -4.70 -23.75
C ASP A 128 -4.09 -4.25 -23.29
N GLN A 129 -3.53 -4.89 -22.24
CA GLN A 129 -2.21 -4.60 -21.67
C GLN A 129 -1.43 -5.91 -21.40
N PRO A 130 -1.04 -6.67 -22.44
CA PRO A 130 -0.47 -8.01 -22.27
C PRO A 130 0.87 -8.03 -21.53
N ALA A 131 1.53 -6.88 -21.43
CA ALA A 131 2.75 -6.71 -20.64
C ALA A 131 2.51 -6.45 -19.15
N SER A 132 1.24 -6.44 -18.69
CA SER A 132 0.87 -6.16 -17.31
C SER A 132 0.26 -7.39 -16.62
N ALA A 133 0.41 -7.44 -15.30
CA ALA A 133 -0.29 -8.35 -14.40
C ALA A 133 -1.06 -7.51 -13.37
N VAL A 134 -2.21 -8.00 -12.95
CA VAL A 134 -3.09 -7.29 -12.02
C VAL A 134 -3.60 -8.22 -10.92
N ILE A 135 -3.76 -7.71 -9.72
CA ILE A 135 -4.49 -8.35 -8.63
C ILE A 135 -5.65 -7.47 -8.21
N VAL A 136 -6.82 -8.06 -8.03
CA VAL A 136 -8.02 -7.42 -7.48
C VAL A 136 -8.28 -8.03 -6.11
N VAL A 137 -8.53 -7.21 -5.10
CA VAL A 137 -8.68 -7.64 -3.71
C VAL A 137 -9.86 -6.94 -3.08
N ARG A 138 -10.67 -7.72 -2.34
CA ARG A 138 -11.74 -7.22 -1.50
C ARG A 138 -11.44 -7.45 -0.02
N LYS A 139 -11.71 -6.42 0.79
CA LYS A 139 -11.66 -6.50 2.26
C LYS A 139 -12.75 -5.65 2.87
N GLY A 140 -13.75 -6.28 3.47
CA GLY A 140 -14.91 -5.58 4.01
C GLY A 140 -15.60 -4.74 2.93
N LYS A 141 -15.57 -3.42 3.12
CA LYS A 141 -16.11 -2.43 2.19
C LYS A 141 -15.07 -1.80 1.26
N ALA A 142 -13.83 -2.25 1.31
CA ALA A 142 -12.80 -1.81 0.38
C ALA A 142 -12.62 -2.83 -0.75
N VAL A 143 -12.56 -2.32 -1.98
CA VAL A 143 -12.13 -3.04 -3.17
C VAL A 143 -10.96 -2.27 -3.74
N PHE A 144 -9.89 -2.95 -4.07
CA PHE A 144 -8.73 -2.33 -4.72
C PHE A 144 -8.08 -3.26 -5.71
N ASP A 145 -7.41 -2.67 -6.69
CA ASP A 145 -6.54 -3.40 -7.60
C ASP A 145 -5.16 -2.77 -7.70
N ILE A 146 -4.20 -3.60 -8.07
CA ILE A 146 -2.81 -3.21 -8.28
C ILE A 146 -2.36 -3.80 -9.61
N MET A 147 -1.89 -2.95 -10.52
CA MET A 147 -1.33 -3.34 -11.79
C MET A 147 0.18 -3.05 -11.81
N ILE A 148 0.95 -4.05 -12.22
CA ILE A 148 2.40 -3.93 -12.37
C ILE A 148 2.86 -4.54 -13.70
N PRO A 149 4.06 -4.19 -14.20
CA PRO A 149 4.66 -4.88 -15.35
C PRO A 149 4.80 -6.38 -15.10
N ARG A 150 4.42 -7.17 -16.08
CA ARG A 150 4.50 -8.63 -16.04
C ARG A 150 5.96 -9.08 -15.98
N SER A 151 6.27 -9.94 -15.01
CA SER A 151 7.57 -10.55 -14.81
C SER A 151 7.41 -11.96 -14.24
N ALA A 152 8.47 -12.73 -14.18
CA ALA A 152 8.46 -14.05 -13.52
C ALA A 152 8.08 -13.95 -12.03
N GLY A 153 8.39 -12.83 -11.38
CA GLY A 153 8.06 -12.56 -9.96
C GLY A 153 6.72 -11.84 -9.73
N ALA A 154 6.01 -11.44 -10.78
CA ALA A 154 4.85 -10.55 -10.67
C ALA A 154 3.76 -11.07 -9.72
N ARG A 155 3.49 -12.37 -9.71
CA ARG A 155 2.53 -12.98 -8.78
C ARG A 155 2.90 -12.73 -7.32
N GLN A 156 4.14 -12.99 -6.95
CA GLN A 156 4.63 -12.79 -5.58
C GLN A 156 4.67 -11.31 -5.22
N GLN A 157 5.10 -10.45 -6.15
CA GLN A 157 5.12 -9.00 -5.98
C GLN A 157 3.73 -8.44 -5.71
N LEU A 158 2.73 -8.84 -6.50
CA LEU A 158 1.33 -8.45 -6.31
C LEU A 158 0.75 -8.92 -4.98
N GLN A 159 1.02 -10.17 -4.57
CA GLN A 159 0.61 -10.67 -3.25
C GLN A 159 1.21 -9.84 -2.12
N GLN A 160 2.48 -9.49 -2.21
CA GLN A 160 3.20 -8.70 -1.22
C GLN A 160 2.65 -7.28 -1.11
N LEU A 161 2.40 -6.63 -2.26
CA LEU A 161 1.78 -5.31 -2.32
C LEU A 161 0.36 -5.32 -1.75
N ALA A 162 -0.45 -6.31 -2.10
CA ALA A 162 -1.80 -6.48 -1.55
C ALA A 162 -1.78 -6.64 -0.02
N GLN A 163 -0.86 -7.41 0.54
CA GLN A 163 -0.70 -7.55 1.99
C GLN A 163 -0.33 -6.22 2.67
N ILE A 164 0.49 -5.39 2.04
CA ILE A 164 0.84 -4.06 2.56
C ILE A 164 -0.42 -3.18 2.64
N VAL A 165 -1.23 -3.14 1.58
CA VAL A 165 -2.49 -2.39 1.57
C VAL A 165 -3.44 -2.92 2.64
N LEU A 166 -3.66 -4.24 2.71
CA LEU A 166 -4.52 -4.87 3.71
C LEU A 166 -4.11 -4.56 5.16
N GLY A 167 -2.81 -4.49 5.42
CA GLY A 167 -2.28 -4.12 6.73
C GLY A 167 -2.55 -2.64 7.11
N ARG A 168 -2.84 -1.79 6.12
CA ARG A 168 -3.16 -0.36 6.30
C ARG A 168 -4.66 -0.07 6.31
N LEU A 169 -5.46 -0.98 5.75
CA LEU A 169 -6.92 -0.93 5.83
C LEU A 169 -7.33 -1.30 7.26
N LYS A 170 -7.49 -0.32 8.14
CA LYS A 170 -8.12 -0.55 9.44
C LYS A 170 -9.63 -0.66 9.24
N GLN A 171 -10.17 -1.73 9.77
CA GLN A 171 -11.62 -1.92 9.95
C GLN A 171 -12.14 -1.05 11.07
#